data_64d1606bacf13927f161874b3579a176
#
_entry.id   64d1606bacf13927f161874b3579a176
#
_cell.length_a   1.000
_cell.length_b   1.000
_cell.length_c   1.000
_cell.angle_alpha   90.00
_cell.angle_beta   90.00
_cell.angle_gamma   90.00
#
_symmetry.space_group_name_H-M   'P 1'
#
loop_
_entity.id
_entity.type
_entity.pdbx_description
1 polymer ?
#
loop_
_entity_poly.entity_id
_entity_poly.type
_entity_poly.pdbx_seq_one_letter_code
_entity_poly.pdbx_strand_id
1 'polypeptide(L)'
;IRDDVESRGLGDVYKRQREEEIEYAEAHNIPLKINRETNYSKDKNVWHLSHEGLDLEDPANEPQYLNDSFLELGVAPEKAPDEPTYITIHFEKGEPVAVDGEKLSPLALVEKLNELGGKNGIGLLDIVENRLVGMKSRGVYETPGGTIIYKAHQLLEMITLDRDTSHYKKLVAEKYGELVYNGMWFSPLREALDAFVNKTQETAVSYTHLRAHETRRHL
;
A
#
# COMPACT_ATOMS: atom_id res chain seq x y z
N ILE A 1 -5.48 40.89 -15.12
CA ILE A 1 -4.39 40.14 -15.75
C ILE A 1 -3.47 39.51 -14.68
N ARG A 2 -3.90 39.39 -13.42
CA ARG A 2 -3.15 38.71 -12.34
C ARG A 2 -3.80 37.42 -11.85
N ASP A 3 -5.03 37.16 -12.24
CA ASP A 3 -5.79 36.02 -11.72
C ASP A 3 -5.56 34.68 -12.45
N ASP A 4 -4.82 34.71 -13.57
CA ASP A 4 -4.65 33.54 -14.45
C ASP A 4 -3.40 32.70 -14.13
N VAL A 5 -2.54 33.14 -13.22
CA VAL A 5 -1.30 32.45 -12.87
C VAL A 5 -1.40 31.72 -11.51
N GLU A 6 -2.30 32.15 -10.64
CA GLU A 6 -2.46 31.57 -9.29
C GLU A 6 -3.41 30.36 -9.25
N SER A 7 -4.26 30.17 -10.28
CA SER A 7 -5.19 29.03 -10.33
C SER A 7 -4.65 27.82 -11.10
N ARG A 8 -3.51 27.93 -11.76
CA ARG A 8 -2.82 26.79 -12.36
C ARG A 8 -2.01 26.11 -11.29
N GLY A 9 -2.65 25.17 -10.61
CA GLY A 9 -2.01 24.39 -9.57
C GLY A 9 -0.74 23.67 -10.07
N LEU A 10 0.11 23.27 -9.15
CA LEU A 10 1.32 22.47 -9.40
C LEU A 10 1.08 21.28 -10.34
N GLY A 11 -0.14 20.72 -10.36
CA GLY A 11 -0.55 19.67 -11.28
C GLY A 11 -0.39 20.01 -12.76
N ASP A 12 -0.70 21.24 -13.17
CA ASP A 12 -0.53 21.69 -14.57
C ASP A 12 0.94 21.82 -14.98
N VAL A 13 1.82 22.18 -14.05
CA VAL A 13 3.26 22.25 -14.30
C VAL A 13 3.85 20.85 -14.47
N TYR A 14 3.49 19.91 -13.62
CA TYR A 14 3.93 18.51 -13.72
C TYR A 14 3.38 17.82 -14.97
N LYS A 15 2.16 18.12 -15.38
CA LYS A 15 1.54 17.55 -16.56
C LYS A 15 2.26 17.99 -17.85
N ARG A 16 2.63 19.28 -17.97
CA ARG A 16 3.42 19.78 -19.10
C ARG A 16 4.82 19.19 -19.13
N GLN A 17 5.51 19.12 -17.98
CA GLN A 17 6.83 18.50 -17.89
C GLN A 17 6.81 17.06 -18.40
N ARG A 18 5.82 16.29 -18.02
CA ARG A 18 5.70 14.88 -18.39
C ARG A 18 5.40 14.69 -19.88
N GLU A 19 4.58 15.54 -20.48
CA GLU A 19 4.33 15.53 -21.93
C GLU A 19 5.61 15.89 -22.69
N GLU A 20 6.34 16.91 -22.28
CA GLU A 20 7.61 17.31 -22.85
C GLU A 20 8.69 16.23 -22.72
N GLU A 21 8.73 15.51 -21.58
CA GLU A 21 9.63 14.38 -21.36
C GLU A 21 9.31 13.19 -22.28
N ILE A 22 8.04 12.90 -22.51
CA ILE A 22 7.61 11.86 -23.46
C ILE A 22 7.99 12.26 -24.88
N GLU A 23 7.74 13.51 -25.30
CA GLU A 23 8.13 14.03 -26.62
C GLU A 23 9.65 13.97 -26.82
N TYR A 24 10.40 14.34 -25.79
CA TYR A 24 11.86 14.23 -25.81
C TYR A 24 12.33 12.77 -25.98
N ALA A 25 11.74 11.86 -25.24
CA ALA A 25 12.07 10.44 -25.30
C ALA A 25 11.73 9.84 -26.69
N GLU A 26 10.57 10.19 -27.26
CA GLU A 26 10.16 9.80 -28.61
C GLU A 26 11.14 10.34 -29.66
N ALA A 27 11.50 11.63 -29.58
CA ALA A 27 12.44 12.26 -30.50
C ALA A 27 13.85 11.66 -30.45
N HIS A 28 14.24 11.08 -29.31
CA HIS A 28 15.57 10.50 -29.11
C HIS A 28 15.57 8.96 -29.12
N ASN A 29 14.44 8.32 -29.48
CA ASN A 29 14.27 6.87 -29.51
C ASN A 29 14.61 6.19 -28.16
N ILE A 30 14.29 6.86 -27.04
CA ILE A 30 14.43 6.28 -25.70
C ILE A 30 13.23 5.37 -25.46
N PRO A 31 13.43 4.06 -25.19
CA PRO A 31 12.32 3.15 -24.99
C PRO A 31 11.57 3.47 -23.70
N LEU A 32 10.33 3.92 -23.81
CA LEU A 32 9.43 4.11 -22.69
C LEU A 32 8.41 2.97 -22.63
N LYS A 33 8.11 2.48 -21.42
CA LYS A 33 7.02 1.54 -21.17
C LYS A 33 5.65 2.24 -20.99
N ILE A 34 5.61 3.55 -21.16
CA ILE A 34 4.49 4.43 -20.86
C ILE A 34 3.87 4.89 -22.17
N ASN A 35 2.56 4.78 -22.32
CA ASN A 35 1.80 5.43 -23.37
C ASN A 35 1.00 6.61 -22.79
N ARG A 36 0.54 7.54 -23.65
CA ARG A 36 -0.15 8.77 -23.23
C ARG A 36 -1.50 8.49 -22.54
N GLU A 37 -2.10 7.32 -22.78
CA GLU A 37 -3.42 6.96 -22.27
C GLU A 37 -3.37 6.27 -20.90
N THR A 38 -2.24 5.64 -20.55
CA THR A 38 -2.07 4.85 -19.31
C THR A 38 -0.97 5.41 -18.42
N ASN A 39 -0.69 6.70 -18.53
CA ASN A 39 0.44 7.36 -17.86
C ASN A 39 0.13 7.76 -16.42
N TYR A 40 -0.36 6.83 -15.60
CA TYR A 40 -0.43 7.04 -14.15
C TYR A 40 0.97 7.21 -13.57
N SER A 41 1.10 8.06 -12.56
CA SER A 41 2.30 8.06 -11.72
C SER A 41 2.29 6.81 -10.88
N LYS A 42 3.34 5.99 -11.00
CA LYS A 42 3.43 4.70 -10.31
C LYS A 42 4.73 4.63 -9.54
N ASP A 43 4.62 4.47 -8.22
CA ASP A 43 5.76 4.21 -7.35
C ASP A 43 5.69 2.78 -6.84
N LYS A 44 6.71 1.98 -7.20
CA LYS A 44 6.77 0.56 -6.90
C LYS A 44 7.92 0.23 -5.97
N ASN A 45 7.60 -0.50 -4.91
CA ASN A 45 8.58 -1.14 -4.04
C ASN A 45 8.11 -2.56 -3.68
N VAL A 46 8.83 -3.26 -2.81
CA VAL A 46 8.47 -4.63 -2.41
C VAL A 46 7.15 -4.71 -1.65
N TRP A 47 6.74 -3.62 -1.00
CA TRP A 47 5.54 -3.58 -0.16
C TRP A 47 4.28 -3.20 -0.92
N HIS A 48 4.37 -2.23 -1.83
CA HIS A 48 3.21 -1.72 -2.55
C HIS A 48 3.57 -1.14 -3.92
N LEU A 49 2.53 -0.92 -4.71
CA LEU A 49 2.54 -0.12 -5.92
C LEU A 49 1.43 0.95 -5.81
N SER A 50 1.77 2.21 -6.01
CA SER A 50 0.81 3.30 -6.09
C SER A 50 0.42 3.63 -7.52
N HIS A 51 -0.81 4.11 -7.71
CA HIS A 51 -1.33 4.69 -8.94
C HIS A 51 -1.89 6.06 -8.62
N GLU A 52 -1.34 7.10 -9.22
CA GLU A 52 -1.74 8.50 -9.02
C GLU A 52 -1.77 9.24 -10.36
N GLY A 53 -2.45 10.39 -10.41
CA GLY A 53 -2.50 11.25 -11.58
C GLY A 53 -3.60 10.88 -12.59
N LEU A 54 -3.56 11.45 -13.78
CA LEU A 54 -4.57 11.32 -14.83
C LEU A 54 -6.00 11.62 -14.32
N ASP A 55 -6.93 10.68 -14.54
CA ASP A 55 -8.31 10.78 -14.08
C ASP A 55 -8.46 10.74 -12.55
N LEU A 56 -7.47 10.21 -11.81
CA LEU A 56 -7.43 10.24 -10.35
C LEU A 56 -7.11 11.63 -9.77
N GLU A 57 -6.71 12.61 -10.59
CA GLU A 57 -6.53 13.99 -10.14
C GLU A 57 -7.84 14.62 -9.68
N ASP A 58 -8.97 14.20 -10.29
CA ASP A 58 -10.30 14.53 -9.79
C ASP A 58 -10.78 13.42 -8.85
N PRO A 59 -10.90 13.67 -7.53
CA PRO A 59 -11.36 12.66 -6.58
C PRO A 59 -12.78 12.14 -6.83
N ALA A 60 -13.55 12.78 -7.70
CA ALA A 60 -14.89 12.34 -8.07
C ALA A 60 -14.86 11.18 -9.09
N ASN A 61 -13.75 10.98 -9.79
CA ASN A 61 -13.62 9.91 -10.77
C ASN A 61 -13.40 8.55 -10.07
N GLU A 62 -14.09 7.53 -10.57
CA GLU A 62 -13.88 6.15 -10.13
C GLU A 62 -12.62 5.57 -10.75
N PRO A 63 -11.75 4.87 -9.97
CA PRO A 63 -10.58 4.19 -10.52
C PRO A 63 -10.96 3.08 -11.49
N GLN A 64 -10.15 2.90 -12.52
CA GLN A 64 -10.44 1.97 -13.62
C GLN A 64 -9.99 0.52 -13.32
N TYR A 65 -10.44 -0.07 -12.20
CA TYR A 65 -10.05 -1.41 -11.76
C TYR A 65 -10.25 -2.52 -12.79
N LEU A 66 -11.27 -2.39 -13.65
CA LEU A 66 -11.60 -3.39 -14.66
C LEU A 66 -10.75 -3.28 -15.93
N ASN A 67 -9.97 -2.21 -16.07
CA ASN A 67 -9.00 -2.08 -17.15
C ASN A 67 -7.80 -2.97 -16.85
N ASP A 68 -7.51 -3.94 -17.72
CA ASP A 68 -6.43 -4.92 -17.55
C ASP A 68 -5.03 -4.31 -17.45
N SER A 69 -4.84 -3.08 -17.93
CA SER A 69 -3.57 -2.36 -17.85
C SER A 69 -3.41 -1.51 -16.58
N PHE A 70 -4.45 -1.39 -15.76
CA PHE A 70 -4.41 -0.53 -14.57
C PHE A 70 -3.64 -1.20 -13.43
N LEU A 71 -4.06 -2.41 -13.01
CA LEU A 71 -3.43 -3.16 -11.92
C LEU A 71 -2.20 -3.94 -12.42
N GLU A 72 -1.17 -4.05 -11.59
CA GLU A 72 0.08 -4.77 -11.90
C GLU A 72 0.43 -5.88 -10.90
N LEU A 73 0.03 -5.75 -9.63
CA LEU A 73 0.34 -6.74 -8.60
C LEU A 73 -0.84 -7.68 -8.36
N GLY A 74 -2.03 -7.28 -8.73
CA GLY A 74 -3.23 -8.03 -8.45
C GLY A 74 -4.26 -7.99 -9.59
N VAL A 75 -5.41 -8.50 -9.27
CA VAL A 75 -6.60 -8.47 -10.13
C VAL A 75 -7.73 -7.73 -9.41
N ALA A 76 -8.65 -7.16 -10.19
CA ALA A 76 -9.86 -6.60 -9.61
C ALA A 76 -10.64 -7.70 -8.85
N PRO A 77 -11.32 -7.36 -7.73
CA PRO A 77 -12.09 -8.34 -6.95
C PRO A 77 -13.09 -9.16 -7.78
N GLU A 78 -13.69 -8.54 -8.81
CA GLU A 78 -14.63 -9.18 -9.73
C GLU A 78 -13.99 -10.25 -10.63
N LYS A 79 -12.66 -10.18 -10.79
CA LYS A 79 -11.86 -11.14 -11.58
C LYS A 79 -11.15 -12.16 -10.70
N ALA A 80 -11.23 -12.04 -9.37
CA ALA A 80 -10.65 -12.97 -8.43
C ALA A 80 -11.35 -14.34 -8.47
N PRO A 81 -10.65 -15.44 -8.10
CA PRO A 81 -11.26 -16.78 -8.03
C PRO A 81 -12.43 -16.83 -7.05
N ASP A 82 -13.49 -17.56 -7.39
CA ASP A 82 -14.62 -17.82 -6.49
C ASP A 82 -14.24 -18.78 -5.34
N GLU A 83 -13.22 -19.62 -5.55
CA GLU A 83 -12.75 -20.58 -4.56
C GLU A 83 -11.78 -19.91 -3.57
N PRO A 84 -11.98 -20.08 -2.26
CA PRO A 84 -11.13 -19.47 -1.25
C PRO A 84 -9.74 -20.12 -1.20
N THR A 85 -8.71 -19.30 -1.06
CA THR A 85 -7.35 -19.73 -0.76
C THR A 85 -7.09 -19.64 0.73
N TYR A 86 -6.60 -20.73 1.35
CA TYR A 86 -6.21 -20.77 2.76
C TYR A 86 -4.70 -20.71 2.88
N ILE A 87 -4.21 -19.91 3.82
CA ILE A 87 -2.78 -19.82 4.14
C ILE A 87 -2.58 -19.81 5.64
N THR A 88 -1.42 -20.31 6.06
CA THR A 88 -0.99 -20.27 7.46
C THR A 88 0.31 -19.46 7.54
N ILE A 89 0.32 -18.42 8.39
CA ILE A 89 1.51 -17.62 8.64
C ILE A 89 1.99 -17.90 10.06
N HIS A 90 3.28 -18.23 10.20
CA HIS A 90 3.94 -18.38 11.49
C HIS A 90 4.66 -17.10 11.88
N PHE A 91 4.43 -16.67 13.11
CA PHE A 91 5.05 -15.49 13.70
C PHE A 91 5.96 -15.87 14.87
N GLU A 92 7.12 -15.23 14.93
CA GLU A 92 8.04 -15.25 16.06
C GLU A 92 8.30 -13.81 16.53
N LYS A 93 7.89 -13.47 17.75
CA LYS A 93 7.99 -12.11 18.32
C LYS A 93 7.40 -11.01 17.42
N GLY A 94 6.22 -11.31 16.83
CA GLY A 94 5.53 -10.39 15.94
C GLY A 94 6.06 -10.34 14.50
N GLU A 95 7.16 -10.99 14.19
CA GLU A 95 7.72 -11.07 12.83
C GLU A 95 7.20 -12.31 12.10
N PRO A 96 6.68 -12.20 10.87
CA PRO A 96 6.30 -13.36 10.07
C PRO A 96 7.56 -14.06 9.56
N VAL A 97 7.71 -15.36 9.86
CA VAL A 97 8.91 -16.15 9.56
C VAL A 97 8.67 -17.32 8.62
N ALA A 98 7.41 -17.75 8.45
CA ALA A 98 7.07 -18.84 7.54
C ALA A 98 5.65 -18.70 6.97
N VAL A 99 5.45 -19.24 5.78
CA VAL A 99 4.13 -19.38 5.12
C VAL A 99 3.91 -20.86 4.79
N ASP A 100 2.79 -21.43 5.22
CA ASP A 100 2.42 -22.85 5.02
C ASP A 100 3.52 -23.83 5.44
N GLY A 101 4.23 -23.50 6.54
CA GLY A 101 5.32 -24.30 7.09
C GLY A 101 6.69 -24.08 6.42
N GLU A 102 6.77 -23.35 5.32
CA GLU A 102 8.02 -23.00 4.65
C GLU A 102 8.64 -21.76 5.28
N LYS A 103 9.83 -21.90 5.86
CA LYS A 103 10.62 -20.75 6.35
C LYS A 103 11.19 -19.95 5.18
N LEU A 104 10.97 -18.64 5.21
CA LEU A 104 11.34 -17.73 4.12
C LEU A 104 12.14 -16.54 4.68
N SER A 105 12.99 -15.96 3.81
CA SER A 105 13.54 -14.64 4.10
C SER A 105 12.43 -13.58 4.08
N PRO A 106 12.61 -12.43 4.74
CA PRO A 106 11.60 -11.36 4.73
C PRO A 106 11.17 -10.95 3.32
N LEU A 107 12.11 -10.83 2.39
CA LEU A 107 11.81 -10.49 0.99
C LEU A 107 10.98 -11.59 0.33
N ALA A 108 11.43 -12.84 0.37
CA ALA A 108 10.73 -13.97 -0.25
C ALA A 108 9.33 -14.18 0.34
N LEU A 109 9.15 -13.89 1.63
CA LEU A 109 7.85 -13.97 2.30
C LEU A 109 6.89 -12.92 1.74
N VAL A 110 7.32 -11.67 1.60
CA VAL A 110 6.47 -10.61 1.03
C VAL A 110 6.17 -10.89 -0.43
N GLU A 111 7.14 -11.33 -1.23
CA GLU A 111 6.94 -11.70 -2.65
C GLU A 111 5.91 -12.82 -2.79
N LYS A 112 6.03 -13.89 -1.99
CA LYS A 112 5.06 -15.00 -1.98
C LYS A 112 3.65 -14.54 -1.59
N LEU A 113 3.54 -13.68 -0.59
CA LEU A 113 2.25 -13.14 -0.17
C LEU A 113 1.69 -12.11 -1.16
N ASN A 114 2.53 -11.37 -1.88
CA ASN A 114 2.10 -10.52 -2.98
C ASN A 114 1.48 -11.34 -4.12
N GLU A 115 2.11 -12.45 -4.49
CA GLU A 115 1.58 -13.36 -5.52
C GLU A 115 0.22 -13.96 -5.09
N LEU A 116 0.16 -14.51 -3.87
CA LEU A 116 -1.06 -15.13 -3.35
C LEU A 116 -2.19 -14.11 -3.17
N GLY A 117 -1.89 -12.96 -2.60
CA GLY A 117 -2.88 -11.89 -2.39
C GLY A 117 -3.35 -11.26 -3.70
N GLY A 118 -2.42 -10.97 -4.61
CA GLY A 118 -2.74 -10.39 -5.90
C GLY A 118 -3.65 -11.28 -6.74
N LYS A 119 -3.36 -12.59 -6.79
CA LYS A 119 -4.21 -13.58 -7.47
C LYS A 119 -5.65 -13.62 -6.92
N ASN A 120 -5.81 -13.35 -5.64
CA ASN A 120 -7.11 -13.37 -4.96
C ASN A 120 -7.76 -11.98 -4.84
N GLY A 121 -7.30 -10.97 -5.57
CA GLY A 121 -7.87 -9.62 -5.53
C GLY A 121 -7.72 -8.91 -4.18
N ILE A 122 -6.74 -9.29 -3.37
CA ILE A 122 -6.50 -8.74 -2.04
C ILE A 122 -5.55 -7.54 -2.12
N GLY A 123 -5.82 -6.52 -1.30
CA GLY A 123 -4.88 -5.43 -1.06
C GLY A 123 -5.06 -4.22 -1.95
N LEU A 124 -6.21 -4.06 -2.58
CA LEU A 124 -6.58 -2.79 -3.22
C LEU A 124 -7.06 -1.80 -2.17
N LEU A 125 -6.47 -0.61 -2.18
CA LEU A 125 -6.82 0.48 -1.29
C LEU A 125 -6.98 1.77 -2.10
N ASP A 126 -8.17 2.33 -2.07
CA ASP A 126 -8.52 3.59 -2.72
C ASP A 126 -8.67 4.66 -1.64
N ILE A 127 -7.81 5.65 -1.64
CA ILE A 127 -7.78 6.69 -0.61
C ILE A 127 -7.69 8.09 -1.20
N VAL A 128 -8.39 9.03 -0.56
CA VAL A 128 -8.16 10.45 -0.77
C VAL A 128 -7.32 10.98 0.38
N GLU A 129 -6.06 11.23 0.12
CA GLU A 129 -5.08 11.65 1.11
C GLU A 129 -5.13 13.14 1.41
N ASN A 130 -4.72 13.50 2.63
CA ASN A 130 -4.45 14.87 3.02
C ASN A 130 -2.94 15.12 2.92
N ARG A 131 -2.51 15.75 1.85
CA ARG A 131 -1.09 16.13 1.71
C ARG A 131 -0.74 17.24 2.71
N LEU A 132 0.51 17.26 3.17
CA LEU A 132 1.03 18.25 4.14
C LEU A 132 0.77 19.70 3.68
N VAL A 133 0.77 19.95 2.39
CA VAL A 133 0.50 21.26 1.77
C VAL A 133 -0.99 21.61 1.67
N GLY A 134 -1.87 20.82 2.28
CA GLY A 134 -3.32 21.05 2.32
C GLY A 134 -4.11 20.61 1.10
N MET A 135 -3.47 20.02 0.11
CA MET A 135 -4.16 19.48 -1.08
C MET A 135 -4.74 18.10 -0.79
N LYS A 136 -5.87 17.79 -1.45
CA LYS A 136 -6.39 16.43 -1.57
C LYS A 136 -5.75 15.74 -2.76
N SER A 137 -5.41 14.48 -2.61
CA SER A 137 -4.87 13.65 -3.69
C SER A 137 -5.47 12.26 -3.59
N ARG A 138 -6.07 11.75 -4.67
CA ARG A 138 -6.54 10.38 -4.74
C ARG A 138 -5.44 9.48 -5.25
N GLY A 139 -5.22 8.38 -4.57
CA GLY A 139 -4.30 7.34 -4.96
C GLY A 139 -4.93 5.96 -4.79
N VAL A 140 -4.61 5.06 -5.70
CA VAL A 140 -4.93 3.64 -5.59
C VAL A 140 -3.66 2.89 -5.30
N TYR A 141 -3.70 2.05 -4.28
CA TYR A 141 -2.55 1.28 -3.82
C TYR A 141 -2.82 -0.21 -3.97
N GLU A 142 -1.88 -0.93 -4.56
CA GLU A 142 -1.85 -2.38 -4.56
C GLU A 142 -0.86 -2.84 -3.49
N THR A 143 -1.36 -3.44 -2.41
CA THR A 143 -0.57 -3.89 -1.26
C THR A 143 -0.99 -5.30 -0.84
N PRO A 144 -0.93 -6.30 -1.73
CA PRO A 144 -1.51 -7.61 -1.45
C PRO A 144 -0.84 -8.32 -0.27
N GLY A 145 0.48 -8.50 -0.30
CA GLY A 145 1.22 -9.16 0.79
C GLY A 145 1.20 -8.36 2.08
N GLY A 146 1.35 -7.02 1.98
CA GLY A 146 1.28 -6.14 3.13
C GLY A 146 -0.06 -6.21 3.84
N THR A 147 -1.17 -6.25 3.10
CA THR A 147 -2.52 -6.40 3.65
C THR A 147 -2.69 -7.72 4.38
N ILE A 148 -2.19 -8.81 3.81
CA ILE A 148 -2.23 -10.14 4.43
C ILE A 148 -1.44 -10.15 5.74
N ILE A 149 -0.18 -9.66 5.72
CA ILE A 149 0.68 -9.60 6.91
C ILE A 149 0.04 -8.74 8.00
N TYR A 150 -0.43 -7.54 7.63
CA TYR A 150 -1.07 -6.63 8.58
C TYR A 150 -2.29 -7.27 9.24
N LYS A 151 -3.15 -7.92 8.44
CA LYS A 151 -4.36 -8.57 8.95
C LYS A 151 -4.02 -9.76 9.85
N ALA A 152 -3.06 -10.59 9.47
CA ALA A 152 -2.60 -11.72 10.26
C ALA A 152 -2.01 -11.27 11.60
N HIS A 153 -1.14 -10.26 11.56
CA HIS A 153 -0.52 -9.68 12.74
C HIS A 153 -1.56 -9.04 13.68
N GLN A 154 -2.55 -8.32 13.13
CA GLN A 154 -3.64 -7.76 13.92
C GLN A 154 -4.44 -8.83 14.67
N LEU A 155 -4.72 -9.99 14.03
CA LEU A 155 -5.39 -11.11 14.67
C LEU A 155 -4.53 -11.74 15.77
N LEU A 156 -3.21 -11.85 15.55
CA LEU A 156 -2.28 -12.31 16.56
C LEU A 156 -2.27 -11.39 17.78
N GLU A 157 -2.23 -10.07 17.59
CA GLU A 157 -2.26 -9.11 18.70
C GLU A 157 -3.57 -9.16 19.52
N MET A 158 -4.69 -9.50 18.90
CA MET A 158 -5.96 -9.66 19.63
C MET A 158 -5.91 -10.75 20.72
N ILE A 159 -5.03 -11.73 20.59
CA ILE A 159 -4.89 -12.84 21.55
C ILE A 159 -3.65 -12.74 22.42
N THR A 160 -2.67 -11.91 22.04
CA THR A 160 -1.38 -11.82 22.75
C THR A 160 -1.21 -10.54 23.58
N LEU A 161 -1.94 -9.46 23.24
CA LEU A 161 -1.88 -8.21 23.96
C LEU A 161 -3.06 -8.06 24.94
N ASP A 162 -2.77 -7.52 26.12
CA ASP A 162 -3.81 -7.04 27.01
C ASP A 162 -4.53 -5.81 26.45
N ARG A 163 -5.69 -5.50 27.01
CA ARG A 163 -6.57 -4.43 26.56
C ARG A 163 -5.87 -3.06 26.52
N ASP A 164 -5.19 -2.71 27.59
CA ASP A 164 -4.64 -1.36 27.75
C ASP A 164 -3.43 -1.16 26.84
N THR A 165 -2.56 -2.17 26.73
CA THR A 165 -1.45 -2.18 25.76
C THR A 165 -1.97 -2.10 24.32
N SER A 166 -2.99 -2.88 23.97
CA SER A 166 -3.59 -2.86 22.63
C SER A 166 -4.18 -1.49 22.28
N HIS A 167 -4.86 -0.83 23.24
CA HIS A 167 -5.43 0.50 23.01
C HIS A 167 -4.34 1.57 22.86
N TYR A 168 -3.33 1.56 23.73
CA TYR A 168 -2.27 2.55 23.68
C TYR A 168 -1.39 2.39 22.44
N LYS A 169 -1.13 1.15 22.03
CA LYS A 169 -0.36 0.86 20.79
C LYS A 169 -0.98 1.49 19.54
N LYS A 170 -2.30 1.60 19.46
CA LYS A 170 -2.95 2.29 18.33
C LYS A 170 -2.59 3.77 18.26
N LEU A 171 -2.52 4.45 19.40
CA LEU A 171 -2.09 5.85 19.48
C LEU A 171 -0.60 5.99 19.09
N VAL A 172 0.21 5.04 19.56
CA VAL A 172 1.64 4.98 19.20
C VAL A 172 1.80 4.77 17.69
N ALA A 173 1.01 3.88 17.08
CA ALA A 173 1.07 3.58 15.65
C ALA A 173 0.76 4.81 14.79
N GLU A 174 -0.26 5.61 15.15
CA GLU A 174 -0.58 6.87 14.47
C GLU A 174 0.60 7.83 14.49
N LYS A 175 1.18 8.04 15.68
CA LYS A 175 2.34 8.94 15.81
C LYS A 175 3.59 8.39 15.11
N TYR A 176 3.80 7.08 15.13
CA TYR A 176 4.90 6.44 14.41
C TYR A 176 4.74 6.66 12.89
N GLY A 177 3.54 6.41 12.35
CA GLY A 177 3.24 6.66 10.95
C GLY A 177 3.48 8.11 10.52
N GLU A 178 3.05 9.08 11.34
CA GLU A 178 3.30 10.51 11.11
C GLU A 178 4.81 10.83 11.04
N LEU A 179 5.61 10.26 11.94
CA LEU A 179 7.06 10.47 11.94
C LEU A 179 7.71 9.89 10.68
N VAL A 180 7.29 8.71 10.25
CA VAL A 180 7.79 8.09 9.01
C VAL A 180 7.40 8.94 7.80
N TYR A 181 6.15 9.36 7.69
CA TYR A 181 5.66 10.21 6.61
C TYR A 181 6.43 11.54 6.51
N ASN A 182 6.75 12.15 7.65
CA ASN A 182 7.50 13.41 7.73
C ASN A 182 9.03 13.23 7.58
N GLY A 183 9.51 12.05 7.23
CA GLY A 183 10.95 11.78 7.05
C GLY A 183 11.76 11.77 8.36
N MET A 184 11.11 11.63 9.51
CA MET A 184 11.72 11.68 10.84
C MET A 184 12.25 10.31 11.31
N TRP A 185 12.75 9.49 10.37
CA TRP A 185 13.22 8.13 10.66
C TRP A 185 14.30 8.05 11.73
N PHE A 186 15.22 9.00 11.74
CA PHE A 186 16.34 9.04 12.69
C PHE A 186 16.06 9.89 13.95
N SER A 187 14.78 10.21 14.23
CA SER A 187 14.44 11.00 15.41
C SER A 187 14.42 10.16 16.68
N PRO A 188 14.85 10.72 17.86
CA PRO A 188 14.78 10.02 19.13
C PRO A 188 13.36 9.53 19.49
N LEU A 189 12.33 10.28 19.09
CA LEU A 189 10.94 9.90 19.35
C LEU A 189 10.58 8.63 18.57
N ARG A 190 10.94 8.54 17.26
CA ARG A 190 10.69 7.32 16.47
C ARG A 190 11.38 6.11 17.12
N GLU A 191 12.64 6.25 17.57
CA GLU A 191 13.37 5.17 18.24
C GLU A 191 12.73 4.73 19.55
N ALA A 192 12.23 5.68 20.36
CA ALA A 192 11.52 5.37 21.60
C ALA A 192 10.20 4.62 21.34
N LEU A 193 9.44 5.03 20.32
CA LEU A 193 8.20 4.37 19.93
C LEU A 193 8.49 2.96 19.35
N ASP A 194 9.56 2.80 18.60
CA ASP A 194 10.03 1.52 18.09
C ASP A 194 10.35 0.54 19.24
N ALA A 195 11.08 1.00 20.24
CA ALA A 195 11.40 0.21 21.45
C ALA A 195 10.11 -0.21 22.19
N PHE A 196 9.12 0.69 22.30
CA PHE A 196 7.81 0.37 22.87
C PHE A 196 7.10 -0.72 22.07
N VAL A 197 7.01 -0.58 20.74
CA VAL A 197 6.34 -1.53 19.86
C VAL A 197 7.04 -2.90 19.98
N ASN A 198 8.37 -2.95 19.83
CA ASN A 198 9.14 -4.19 19.91
C ASN A 198 8.94 -4.90 21.27
N LYS A 199 8.90 -4.14 22.37
CA LYS A 199 8.61 -4.71 23.69
C LYS A 199 7.26 -5.40 23.76
N THR A 200 6.22 -4.84 23.10
CA THR A 200 4.89 -5.46 23.09
C THR A 200 4.85 -6.75 22.26
N GLN A 201 5.82 -6.99 21.38
CA GLN A 201 5.83 -8.14 20.47
C GLN A 201 6.60 -9.36 21.04
N GLU A 202 7.30 -9.23 22.17
CA GLU A 202 8.10 -10.33 22.73
C GLU A 202 7.29 -11.62 22.96
N THR A 203 5.99 -11.51 23.25
CA THR A 203 5.08 -12.63 23.47
C THR A 203 4.21 -12.97 22.26
N ALA A 204 4.35 -12.23 21.16
CA ALA A 204 3.57 -12.43 19.95
C ALA A 204 4.16 -13.57 19.10
N VAL A 205 3.90 -14.81 19.54
CA VAL A 205 4.34 -16.05 18.88
C VAL A 205 3.11 -16.92 18.66
N SER A 206 2.76 -17.23 17.42
CA SER A 206 1.65 -18.14 17.08
C SER A 206 1.60 -18.43 15.58
N TYR A 207 0.67 -19.31 15.22
CA TYR A 207 0.23 -19.55 13.86
C TYR A 207 -1.09 -18.84 13.62
N THR A 208 -1.15 -18.03 12.55
CA THR A 208 -2.40 -17.39 12.12
C THR A 208 -2.88 -18.05 10.84
N HIS A 209 -4.11 -18.56 10.87
CA HIS A 209 -4.79 -19.13 9.71
C HIS A 209 -5.66 -18.05 9.06
N LEU A 210 -5.41 -17.78 7.79
CA LEU A 210 -6.18 -16.82 7.02
C LEU A 210 -6.88 -17.51 5.86
N ARG A 211 -8.05 -16.99 5.55
CA ARG A 211 -8.84 -17.35 4.38
C ARG A 211 -8.94 -16.11 3.50
N ALA A 212 -8.34 -16.14 2.32
CA ALA A 212 -8.60 -15.17 1.28
C ALA A 212 -9.94 -15.53 0.63
N HIS A 213 -10.93 -14.71 0.87
CA HIS A 213 -12.22 -14.74 0.20
C HIS A 213 -12.69 -13.30 0.11
N GLU A 214 -12.76 -12.78 -1.11
CA GLU A 214 -13.38 -11.50 -1.33
C GLU A 214 -14.87 -11.62 -1.03
N THR A 215 -15.25 -11.18 0.16
CA THR A 215 -16.65 -10.91 0.40
C THR A 215 -16.96 -9.59 -0.30
N ARG A 216 -17.75 -9.61 -1.36
CA ARG A 216 -18.40 -8.44 -1.94
C ARG A 216 -19.11 -7.69 -0.79
N ARG A 217 -18.38 -6.85 -0.09
CA ARG A 217 -18.99 -5.83 0.75
C ARG A 217 -19.19 -4.65 -0.15
N HIS A 218 -20.40 -4.52 -0.65
CA HIS A 218 -20.90 -3.25 -1.11
C HIS A 218 -20.70 -2.24 0.03
N LEU A 219 -19.95 -1.19 -0.25
CA LEU A 219 -20.01 0.04 0.51
C LEU A 219 -21.35 0.68 0.30
#